data_1dc98ada9eb1938f869e2d39d1041af4
#
_entry.id   1dc98ada9eb1938f869e2d39d1041af4
#
_cell.length_a   1.000
_cell.length_b   1.000
_cell.length_c   1.000
_cell.angle_alpha   90.00
_cell.angle_beta   90.00
_cell.angle_gamma   90.00
#
_symmetry.space_group_name_H-M   'P 1'
#
loop_
_entity.id
_entity.type
_entity.pdbx_description
1 polymer ?
#
loop_
_entity_poly.entity_id
_entity_poly.type
_entity_poly.pdbx_seq_one_letter_code
_entity_poly.pdbx_strand_id
1 'polypeptide(L)'
;MIMTTTTILNRLSPLILGCVAALILMGCGSPLHAQTVAVMVNGEPITNYDIDQRSKLNFLTTHKATARQQVIDELIDEKVKIKEGKKFGVDPTASDIDQSFAAMSSRMRTTPEALAKSLESQGVRADTLKARMKAEMVWTSLVRGRYKESLQVGEKDVAAAVQVKGGEDKKETESFEYQMRPIVLVVPRGSAHSAIEARVKEAEALRSRVQTCDEANAFFKSMQNAAIRETVTKTSADIPAVLREVLDKTTIGHLTAPEVTKQGVEMVALCGRKPTTIDTPIKKEIREKMYAEKYEAKSKSYLQEVRKAAMIEYR
;
A
#
# COMPACT_ATOMS: atom_id res chain seq x y z
N MET A 1 -41.20 -20.52 -76.17
CA MET A 1 -40.24 -21.40 -76.82
C MET A 1 -39.07 -21.60 -75.87
N ILE A 2 -39.04 -22.76 -75.29
CA ILE A 2 -38.12 -23.20 -74.21
C ILE A 2 -36.80 -23.55 -74.87
N MET A 3 -35.67 -23.16 -74.31
CA MET A 3 -34.43 -23.96 -74.42
C MET A 3 -33.51 -23.64 -73.18
N THR A 4 -33.49 -24.63 -72.40
CA THR A 4 -32.54 -25.20 -71.46
C THR A 4 -31.08 -24.90 -71.75
N THR A 5 -30.37 -24.41 -70.77
CA THR A 5 -28.91 -24.57 -70.60
C THR A 5 -28.59 -24.99 -69.17
N THR A 6 -28.84 -26.30 -68.95
CA THR A 6 -28.30 -27.02 -67.79
C THR A 6 -27.03 -27.76 -68.25
N THR A 7 -26.07 -27.93 -67.32
CA THR A 7 -24.93 -28.88 -67.42
C THR A 7 -23.61 -28.32 -67.98
N ILE A 8 -22.84 -27.58 -67.21
CA ILE A 8 -21.38 -27.72 -67.16
C ILE A 8 -20.89 -27.35 -65.72
N LEU A 9 -21.17 -28.16 -64.73
CA LEU A 9 -20.54 -27.99 -63.37
C LEU A 9 -20.45 -29.38 -62.70
N ASN A 10 -19.86 -30.36 -63.36
CA ASN A 10 -19.71 -31.67 -62.72
C ASN A 10 -18.51 -32.47 -63.21
N ARG A 11 -17.35 -31.86 -63.31
CA ARG A 11 -16.05 -32.59 -63.42
C ARG A 11 -14.91 -31.73 -62.85
N LEU A 12 -15.00 -31.32 -61.57
CA LEU A 12 -13.80 -30.95 -60.82
C LEU A 12 -13.40 -32.21 -60.05
N SER A 13 -12.29 -32.77 -60.43
CA SER A 13 -11.73 -34.03 -59.89
C SER A 13 -11.58 -33.87 -58.35
N PRO A 14 -11.96 -34.85 -57.51
CA PRO A 14 -11.85 -34.80 -56.03
C PRO A 14 -10.41 -34.63 -55.57
N LEU A 15 -9.42 -34.79 -56.40
CA LEU A 15 -8.00 -34.53 -56.13
C LEU A 15 -7.69 -33.02 -55.97
N ILE A 16 -8.39 -32.11 -56.65
CA ILE A 16 -8.17 -30.64 -56.53
C ILE A 16 -8.82 -30.12 -55.26
N LEU A 17 -9.94 -30.69 -54.81
CA LEU A 17 -10.61 -30.28 -53.55
C LEU A 17 -9.77 -30.72 -52.33
N GLY A 18 -9.07 -31.87 -52.42
CA GLY A 18 -8.18 -32.34 -51.35
C GLY A 18 -6.93 -31.46 -51.16
N CYS A 19 -6.34 -30.98 -52.26
CA CYS A 19 -5.16 -30.10 -52.21
C CYS A 19 -5.47 -28.71 -51.65
N VAL A 20 -6.64 -28.14 -51.93
CA VAL A 20 -7.05 -26.82 -51.39
C VAL A 20 -7.36 -26.91 -49.88
N ALA A 21 -7.98 -28.00 -49.42
CA ALA A 21 -8.23 -28.23 -47.99
C ALA A 21 -6.93 -28.44 -47.19
N ALA A 22 -5.92 -29.11 -47.77
CA ALA A 22 -4.62 -29.33 -47.16
C ALA A 22 -3.79 -28.03 -47.07
N LEU A 23 -3.93 -27.12 -48.02
CA LEU A 23 -3.25 -25.79 -47.99
C LEU A 23 -3.86 -24.82 -46.97
N ILE A 24 -5.16 -24.92 -46.67
CA ILE A 24 -5.82 -24.09 -45.66
C ILE A 24 -5.45 -24.52 -44.22
N LEU A 25 -5.15 -25.78 -43.98
CA LEU A 25 -4.72 -26.29 -42.66
C LEU A 25 -3.27 -25.95 -42.30
N MET A 26 -2.42 -25.57 -43.26
CA MET A 26 -1.04 -25.13 -43.00
C MET A 26 -0.91 -23.62 -42.67
N GLY A 27 -1.97 -22.81 -42.81
CA GLY A 27 -1.93 -21.34 -42.64
C GLY A 27 -2.23 -20.80 -41.25
N CYS A 28 -2.66 -21.61 -40.27
CA CYS A 28 -3.03 -21.19 -38.93
C CYS A 28 -1.99 -21.53 -37.85
N GLY A 29 -0.72 -21.63 -38.19
CA GLY A 29 0.37 -21.60 -37.21
C GLY A 29 0.58 -20.18 -36.75
N SER A 30 -0.19 -19.71 -35.74
CA SER A 30 0.21 -18.50 -34.99
C SER A 30 1.65 -18.72 -34.54
N PRO A 31 2.59 -17.81 -34.83
CA PRO A 31 3.93 -17.93 -34.28
C PRO A 31 3.79 -17.97 -32.77
N LEU A 32 3.96 -19.12 -32.15
CA LEU A 32 4.27 -19.25 -30.74
C LEU A 32 5.59 -18.47 -30.59
N HIS A 33 5.48 -17.21 -30.16
CA HIS A 33 6.64 -16.46 -29.70
C HIS A 33 7.15 -17.20 -28.46
N ALA A 34 8.03 -18.17 -28.66
CA ALA A 34 8.75 -18.80 -27.57
C ALA A 34 9.45 -17.67 -26.82
N GLN A 35 8.94 -17.36 -25.64
CA GLN A 35 9.55 -16.31 -24.80
C GLN A 35 10.98 -16.74 -24.51
N THR A 36 11.94 -16.02 -25.09
CA THR A 36 13.36 -16.35 -24.91
C THR A 36 13.72 -16.17 -23.45
N VAL A 37 14.20 -17.23 -22.83
CA VAL A 37 14.70 -17.22 -21.46
C VAL A 37 16.02 -16.47 -21.42
N ALA A 38 16.15 -15.49 -20.56
CA ALA A 38 17.37 -14.73 -20.34
C ALA A 38 18.20 -15.27 -19.17
N VAL A 39 17.51 -15.71 -18.10
CA VAL A 39 18.15 -16.24 -16.89
C VAL A 39 17.28 -17.36 -16.31
N MET A 40 17.93 -18.41 -15.80
CA MET A 40 17.30 -19.42 -14.96
C MET A 40 17.71 -19.23 -13.51
N VAL A 41 16.75 -19.16 -12.59
CA VAL A 41 17.00 -19.02 -11.16
C VAL A 41 16.41 -20.22 -10.42
N ASN A 42 17.26 -21.11 -9.93
CA ASN A 42 16.84 -22.32 -9.25
C ASN A 42 15.83 -23.17 -10.05
N GLY A 43 15.96 -23.19 -11.39
CA GLY A 43 15.06 -23.90 -12.29
C GLY A 43 13.82 -23.09 -12.72
N GLU A 44 13.61 -21.88 -12.24
CA GLU A 44 12.54 -20.97 -12.67
C GLU A 44 13.06 -19.96 -13.72
N PRO A 45 12.40 -19.80 -14.86
CA PRO A 45 12.86 -18.91 -15.92
C PRO A 45 12.53 -17.44 -15.59
N ILE A 46 13.42 -16.55 -16.04
CA ILE A 46 13.19 -15.13 -16.26
C ILE A 46 13.30 -14.91 -17.75
N THR A 47 12.24 -14.45 -18.39
CA THR A 47 12.19 -14.23 -19.83
C THR A 47 12.54 -12.81 -20.21
N ASN A 48 12.87 -12.57 -21.48
CA ASN A 48 13.04 -11.21 -22.01
C ASN A 48 11.75 -10.39 -21.89
N TYR A 49 10.59 -11.04 -21.93
CA TYR A 49 9.30 -10.38 -21.69
C TYR A 49 9.17 -9.89 -20.24
N ASP A 50 9.57 -10.68 -19.25
CA ASP A 50 9.56 -10.28 -17.85
C ASP A 50 10.46 -9.08 -17.62
N ILE A 51 11.64 -9.05 -18.26
CA ILE A 51 12.58 -7.93 -18.18
C ILE A 51 11.99 -6.67 -18.80
N ASP A 52 11.35 -6.77 -19.97
CA ASP A 52 10.67 -5.63 -20.61
C ASP A 52 9.53 -5.09 -19.76
N GLN A 53 8.66 -5.98 -19.25
CA GLN A 53 7.56 -5.61 -18.36
C GLN A 53 8.05 -4.91 -17.07
N ARG A 54 9.12 -5.41 -16.46
CA ARG A 54 9.71 -4.82 -15.27
C ARG A 54 10.37 -3.48 -15.57
N SER A 55 11.07 -3.35 -16.71
CA SER A 55 11.68 -2.09 -17.14
C SER A 55 10.65 -0.98 -17.30
N LYS A 56 9.50 -1.31 -17.95
CA LYS A 56 8.38 -0.39 -18.10
C LYS A 56 7.78 -0.01 -16.74
N LEU A 57 7.55 -1.00 -15.87
CA LEU A 57 7.03 -0.74 -14.51
C LEU A 57 7.96 0.18 -13.72
N ASN A 58 9.27 -0.05 -13.76
CA ASN A 58 10.25 0.80 -13.10
C ASN A 58 10.23 2.23 -13.66
N PHE A 59 10.12 2.39 -14.98
CA PHE A 59 10.00 3.70 -15.60
C PHE A 59 8.72 4.44 -15.14
N LEU A 60 7.57 3.76 -15.06
CA LEU A 60 6.33 4.36 -14.58
C LEU A 60 6.41 4.83 -13.12
N THR A 61 7.18 4.14 -12.29
CA THR A 61 7.28 4.46 -10.87
C THR A 61 8.37 5.49 -10.54
N THR A 62 9.45 5.52 -11.33
CA THR A 62 10.63 6.36 -11.03
C THR A 62 10.86 7.49 -12.04
N HIS A 63 10.19 7.43 -13.19
CA HIS A 63 10.42 8.28 -14.36
C HIS A 63 11.88 8.27 -14.86
N LYS A 64 12.61 7.19 -14.54
CA LYS A 64 14.01 6.99 -14.96
C LYS A 64 14.17 5.65 -15.65
N ALA A 65 14.96 5.60 -16.71
CA ALA A 65 15.33 4.35 -17.33
C ALA A 65 16.25 3.54 -16.40
N THR A 66 15.89 2.30 -16.16
CA THR A 66 16.67 1.36 -15.34
C THR A 66 17.56 0.53 -16.28
N ALA A 67 18.83 0.38 -15.95
CA ALA A 67 19.75 -0.45 -16.74
C ALA A 67 19.23 -1.91 -16.77
N ARG A 68 19.36 -2.57 -17.95
CA ARG A 68 18.85 -3.95 -18.13
C ARG A 68 19.38 -4.91 -17.07
N GLN A 69 20.66 -4.84 -16.73
CA GLN A 69 21.27 -5.71 -15.72
C GLN A 69 20.63 -5.50 -14.35
N GLN A 70 20.35 -4.26 -13.98
CA GLN A 70 19.66 -3.95 -12.72
C GLN A 70 18.25 -4.56 -12.68
N VAL A 71 17.51 -4.51 -13.81
CA VAL A 71 16.20 -5.15 -13.92
C VAL A 71 16.28 -6.67 -13.77
N ILE A 72 17.30 -7.28 -14.38
CA ILE A 72 17.58 -8.72 -14.24
C ILE A 72 17.86 -9.05 -12.77
N ASP A 73 18.69 -8.28 -12.11
CA ASP A 73 19.04 -8.49 -10.70
C ASP A 73 17.82 -8.37 -9.78
N GLU A 74 16.92 -7.40 -10.02
CA GLU A 74 15.64 -7.28 -9.31
C GLU A 74 14.77 -8.53 -9.48
N LEU A 75 14.65 -9.05 -10.71
CA LEU A 75 13.86 -10.25 -10.99
C LEU A 75 14.47 -11.53 -10.37
N ILE A 76 15.81 -11.63 -10.38
CA ILE A 76 16.52 -12.71 -9.69
C ILE A 76 16.21 -12.64 -8.18
N ASP A 77 16.34 -11.46 -7.57
CA ASP A 77 16.06 -11.27 -6.16
C ASP A 77 14.61 -11.64 -5.80
N GLU A 78 13.64 -11.31 -6.64
CA GLU A 78 12.24 -11.72 -6.44
C GLU A 78 12.07 -13.25 -6.45
N LYS A 79 12.68 -13.94 -7.42
CA LYS A 79 12.63 -15.41 -7.49
C LYS A 79 13.27 -16.03 -6.25
N VAL A 80 14.42 -15.51 -5.83
CA VAL A 80 15.13 -15.97 -4.64
C VAL A 80 14.31 -15.74 -3.37
N LYS A 81 13.74 -14.54 -3.19
CA LYS A 81 12.87 -14.19 -2.05
C LYS A 81 11.67 -15.14 -1.94
N ILE A 82 10.96 -15.37 -3.05
CA ILE A 82 9.78 -16.24 -3.09
C ILE A 82 10.16 -17.68 -2.75
N LYS A 83 11.23 -18.20 -3.35
CA LYS A 83 11.70 -19.57 -3.08
C LYS A 83 12.11 -19.75 -1.62
N GLU A 84 12.82 -18.77 -1.07
CA GLU A 84 13.22 -18.81 0.33
C GLU A 84 12.01 -18.76 1.27
N GLY A 85 11.04 -17.87 1.01
CA GLY A 85 9.81 -17.80 1.80
C GLY A 85 9.05 -19.12 1.85
N LYS A 86 8.92 -19.80 0.72
CA LYS A 86 8.27 -21.13 0.64
C LYS A 86 8.92 -22.16 1.55
N LYS A 87 10.24 -22.15 1.71
CA LYS A 87 10.95 -23.08 2.63
C LYS A 87 10.51 -22.90 4.09
N PHE A 88 10.09 -21.69 4.47
CA PHE A 88 9.64 -21.34 5.82
C PHE A 88 8.12 -21.21 5.94
N GLY A 89 7.37 -21.69 4.95
CA GLY A 89 5.89 -21.62 4.95
C GLY A 89 5.32 -20.23 4.73
N VAL A 90 6.10 -19.27 4.22
CA VAL A 90 5.65 -17.92 3.87
C VAL A 90 5.32 -17.89 2.38
N ASP A 91 4.07 -18.13 2.03
CA ASP A 91 3.56 -18.11 0.65
C ASP A 91 2.17 -17.47 0.60
N PRO A 92 2.08 -16.14 0.46
CA PRO A 92 0.82 -15.44 0.35
C PRO A 92 -0.04 -15.98 -0.79
N THR A 93 -1.33 -16.14 -0.54
CA THR A 93 -2.30 -16.61 -1.53
C THR A 93 -2.58 -15.53 -2.59
N ALA A 94 -3.22 -15.91 -3.68
CA ALA A 94 -3.68 -14.96 -4.69
C ALA A 94 -4.62 -13.90 -4.08
N SER A 95 -5.49 -14.31 -3.14
CA SER A 95 -6.39 -13.40 -2.42
C SER A 95 -5.64 -12.37 -1.59
N ASP A 96 -4.56 -12.75 -0.90
CA ASP A 96 -3.74 -11.82 -0.11
C ASP A 96 -3.08 -10.75 -1.00
N ILE A 97 -2.62 -11.19 -2.17
CA ILE A 97 -2.01 -10.29 -3.17
C ILE A 97 -3.06 -9.33 -3.73
N ASP A 98 -4.25 -9.83 -4.06
CA ASP A 98 -5.36 -9.02 -4.58
C ASP A 98 -5.85 -8.00 -3.54
N GLN A 99 -5.93 -8.38 -2.27
CA GLN A 99 -6.26 -7.46 -1.17
C GLN A 99 -5.19 -6.36 -1.03
N SER A 100 -3.91 -6.74 -1.13
CA SER A 100 -2.80 -5.76 -1.09
C SER A 100 -2.85 -4.80 -2.28
N PHE A 101 -3.15 -5.31 -3.49
CA PHE A 101 -3.33 -4.52 -4.70
C PHE A 101 -4.52 -3.56 -4.57
N ALA A 102 -5.64 -4.02 -4.01
CA ALA A 102 -6.82 -3.19 -3.73
C ALA A 102 -6.52 -2.10 -2.67
N ALA A 103 -5.77 -2.44 -1.62
CA ALA A 103 -5.35 -1.45 -0.63
C ALA A 103 -4.42 -0.39 -1.23
N MET A 104 -3.53 -0.78 -2.16
CA MET A 104 -2.69 0.17 -2.90
C MET A 104 -3.52 1.08 -3.80
N SER A 105 -4.47 0.53 -4.57
CA SER A 105 -5.38 1.30 -5.41
C SER A 105 -6.17 2.34 -4.60
N SER A 106 -6.69 1.93 -3.44
CA SER A 106 -7.44 2.83 -2.54
C SER A 106 -6.58 3.99 -2.03
N ARG A 107 -5.30 3.75 -1.71
CA ARG A 107 -4.34 4.82 -1.34
C ARG A 107 -4.10 5.80 -2.49
N MET A 108 -4.11 5.31 -3.73
CA MET A 108 -4.01 6.13 -4.95
C MET A 108 -5.36 6.77 -5.35
N ARG A 109 -6.42 6.61 -4.54
CA ARG A 109 -7.78 7.12 -4.79
C ARG A 109 -8.39 6.57 -6.08
N THR A 110 -8.11 5.33 -6.42
CA THR A 110 -8.61 4.64 -7.61
C THR A 110 -9.15 3.25 -7.24
N THR A 111 -9.74 2.54 -8.21
CA THR A 111 -10.17 1.14 -8.03
C THR A 111 -9.10 0.16 -8.56
N PRO A 112 -9.11 -1.10 -8.13
CA PRO A 112 -8.19 -2.12 -8.65
C PRO A 112 -8.28 -2.27 -10.17
N GLU A 113 -9.49 -2.23 -10.72
CA GLU A 113 -9.75 -2.36 -12.16
C GLU A 113 -9.21 -1.15 -12.94
N ALA A 114 -9.41 0.06 -12.40
CA ALA A 114 -8.90 1.28 -13.02
C ALA A 114 -7.37 1.34 -12.97
N LEU A 115 -6.76 0.88 -11.88
CA LEU A 115 -5.29 0.76 -11.76
C LEU A 115 -4.75 -0.25 -12.77
N ALA A 116 -5.36 -1.45 -12.87
CA ALA A 116 -4.96 -2.47 -13.84
C ALA A 116 -5.04 -1.94 -15.28
N LYS A 117 -6.16 -1.29 -15.64
CA LYS A 117 -6.35 -0.68 -16.96
C LYS A 117 -5.33 0.44 -17.24
N SER A 118 -4.99 1.23 -16.24
CA SER A 118 -3.96 2.28 -16.36
C SER A 118 -2.59 1.68 -16.64
N LEU A 119 -2.21 0.61 -15.96
CA LEU A 119 -0.97 -0.12 -16.22
C LEU A 119 -0.96 -0.71 -17.64
N GLU A 120 -2.05 -1.37 -18.06
CA GLU A 120 -2.18 -1.95 -19.41
C GLU A 120 -2.06 -0.90 -20.51
N SER A 121 -2.65 0.28 -20.33
CA SER A 121 -2.52 1.40 -21.28
C SER A 121 -1.09 1.90 -21.46
N GLN A 122 -0.24 1.64 -20.45
CA GLN A 122 1.20 1.93 -20.47
C GLN A 122 2.05 0.71 -20.90
N GLY A 123 1.40 -0.36 -21.35
CA GLY A 123 2.05 -1.59 -21.79
C GLY A 123 2.62 -2.45 -20.66
N VAL A 124 2.11 -2.31 -19.44
CA VAL A 124 2.50 -3.10 -18.26
C VAL A 124 1.31 -3.92 -17.78
N ARG A 125 1.50 -5.23 -17.63
CA ARG A 125 0.46 -6.10 -17.05
C ARG A 125 0.37 -5.89 -15.54
N ALA A 126 -0.85 -5.91 -15.01
CA ALA A 126 -1.09 -5.85 -13.58
C ALA A 126 -0.36 -6.97 -12.81
N ASP A 127 -0.24 -8.16 -13.43
CA ASP A 127 0.48 -9.31 -12.87
C ASP A 127 1.95 -9.00 -12.57
N THR A 128 2.61 -8.15 -13.36
CA THR A 128 4.00 -7.73 -13.12
C THR A 128 4.13 -6.98 -11.80
N LEU A 129 3.19 -6.08 -11.51
CA LEU A 129 3.15 -5.37 -10.24
C LEU A 129 2.78 -6.31 -9.08
N LYS A 130 1.78 -7.19 -9.28
CA LYS A 130 1.37 -8.19 -8.29
C LYS A 130 2.51 -9.16 -7.93
N ALA A 131 3.30 -9.60 -8.92
CA ALA A 131 4.47 -10.45 -8.68
C ALA A 131 5.52 -9.76 -7.80
N ARG A 132 5.82 -8.48 -8.08
CA ARG A 132 6.70 -7.67 -7.22
C ARG A 132 6.14 -7.55 -5.81
N MET A 133 4.84 -7.25 -5.67
CA MET A 133 4.18 -7.15 -4.37
C MET A 133 4.27 -8.48 -3.60
N LYS A 134 4.05 -9.61 -4.27
CA LYS A 134 4.20 -10.95 -3.66
C LYS A 134 5.61 -11.13 -3.10
N ALA A 135 6.65 -10.84 -3.87
CA ALA A 135 8.02 -11.00 -3.43
C ALA A 135 8.35 -10.12 -2.21
N GLU A 136 7.87 -8.88 -2.19
CA GLU A 136 8.07 -7.97 -1.05
C GLU A 136 7.26 -8.41 0.19
N MET A 137 6.04 -8.90 0.03
CA MET A 137 5.23 -9.44 1.14
C MET A 137 5.92 -10.65 1.78
N VAL A 138 6.36 -11.60 0.94
CA VAL A 138 7.10 -12.79 1.38
C VAL A 138 8.36 -12.38 2.13
N TRP A 139 9.16 -11.51 1.55
CA TRP A 139 10.43 -11.11 2.11
C TRP A 139 10.28 -10.36 3.43
N THR A 140 9.34 -9.41 3.47
CA THR A 140 9.05 -8.65 4.70
C THR A 140 8.63 -9.58 5.84
N SER A 141 7.73 -10.52 5.57
CA SER A 141 7.25 -11.48 6.57
C SER A 141 8.39 -12.38 7.05
N LEU A 142 9.20 -12.89 6.11
CA LEU A 142 10.32 -13.77 6.41
C LEU A 142 11.39 -13.09 7.27
N VAL A 143 11.83 -11.89 6.88
CA VAL A 143 12.86 -11.13 7.62
C VAL A 143 12.36 -10.74 9.00
N ARG A 144 11.13 -10.26 9.12
CA ARG A 144 10.53 -9.92 10.42
C ARG A 144 10.38 -11.13 11.33
N GLY A 145 9.96 -12.27 10.78
CA GLY A 145 9.84 -13.51 11.57
C GLY A 145 11.20 -14.02 12.04
N ARG A 146 12.17 -14.13 11.12
CA ARG A 146 13.50 -14.69 11.39
C ARG A 146 14.33 -13.84 12.35
N TYR A 147 14.24 -12.53 12.25
CA TYR A 147 15.08 -11.59 13.01
C TYR A 147 14.30 -10.81 14.07
N LYS A 148 13.11 -11.28 14.48
CA LYS A 148 12.21 -10.60 15.41
C LYS A 148 12.94 -9.99 16.60
N GLU A 149 13.77 -10.75 17.29
CA GLU A 149 14.47 -10.30 18.49
C GLU A 149 15.57 -9.28 18.16
N SER A 150 16.34 -9.50 17.08
CA SER A 150 17.43 -8.59 16.70
C SER A 150 16.95 -7.28 16.09
N LEU A 151 15.69 -7.21 15.65
CA LEU A 151 15.06 -5.99 15.14
C LEU A 151 14.51 -5.11 16.27
N GLN A 152 14.38 -5.63 17.48
CA GLN A 152 13.92 -4.82 18.60
C GLN A 152 14.92 -3.68 18.90
N VAL A 153 14.34 -2.52 19.20
CA VAL A 153 15.09 -1.32 19.58
C VAL A 153 14.91 -1.11 21.07
N GLY A 154 16.00 -1.23 21.82
CA GLY A 154 15.99 -1.08 23.27
C GLY A 154 15.76 0.38 23.70
N GLU A 155 15.09 0.57 24.84
CA GLU A 155 14.84 1.92 25.37
C GLU A 155 16.15 2.68 25.70
N LYS A 156 17.19 1.94 26.12
CA LYS A 156 18.53 2.51 26.38
C LYS A 156 19.17 3.07 25.11
N ASP A 157 19.02 2.35 23.96
CA ASP A 157 19.56 2.79 22.66
C ASP A 157 18.84 4.06 22.18
N VAL A 158 17.52 4.09 22.36
CA VAL A 158 16.69 5.28 22.02
C VAL A 158 17.11 6.46 22.90
N ALA A 159 17.24 6.26 24.21
CA ALA A 159 17.62 7.32 25.14
C ALA A 159 19.02 7.91 24.80
N ALA A 160 19.99 7.05 24.49
CA ALA A 160 21.32 7.48 24.05
C ALA A 160 21.26 8.31 22.75
N ALA A 161 20.47 7.84 21.75
CA ALA A 161 20.33 8.55 20.49
C ALA A 161 19.59 9.89 20.62
N VAL A 162 18.63 9.99 21.54
CA VAL A 162 17.95 11.27 21.88
C VAL A 162 18.96 12.26 22.44
N GLN A 163 19.87 11.86 23.34
CA GLN A 163 20.89 12.74 23.92
C GLN A 163 21.83 13.32 22.85
N VAL A 164 22.17 12.52 21.83
CA VAL A 164 23.03 12.98 20.73
C VAL A 164 22.30 13.98 19.82
N LYS A 165 21.00 13.77 19.55
CA LYS A 165 20.18 14.64 18.67
C LYS A 165 19.59 15.85 19.39
N GLY A 166 19.28 15.71 20.67
CA GLY A 166 18.41 16.62 21.42
C GLY A 166 19.11 17.78 22.12
N GLY A 167 20.35 18.13 21.72
CA GLY A 167 21.06 19.26 22.32
C GLY A 167 20.46 20.65 22.10
N GLU A 168 19.52 20.82 21.17
CA GLU A 168 19.09 22.16 20.72
C GLU A 168 17.60 22.49 20.89
N ASP A 169 16.66 21.51 21.00
CA ASP A 169 15.22 21.81 21.06
C ASP A 169 14.51 21.20 22.29
N LYS A 170 14.38 22.00 23.36
CA LYS A 170 13.62 21.62 24.56
C LYS A 170 12.13 21.30 24.28
N LYS A 171 11.52 21.90 23.26
CA LYS A 171 10.11 21.69 22.91
C LYS A 171 9.79 20.27 22.39
N GLU A 172 10.75 19.60 21.76
CA GLU A 172 10.56 18.23 21.24
C GLU A 172 10.76 17.15 22.33
N THR A 173 11.32 17.51 23.48
CA THR A 173 11.50 16.60 24.62
C THR A 173 10.31 16.57 25.56
N GLU A 174 9.42 17.57 25.50
CA GLU A 174 8.18 17.57 26.25
C GLU A 174 7.11 16.76 25.53
N SER A 175 6.51 15.82 26.22
CA SER A 175 5.40 15.01 25.74
C SER A 175 4.25 15.12 26.72
N PHE A 176 3.05 14.98 26.19
CA PHE A 176 1.83 14.96 26.99
C PHE A 176 1.04 13.70 26.70
N GLU A 177 0.37 13.23 27.72
CA GLU A 177 -0.71 12.28 27.62
C GLU A 177 -2.01 13.05 27.56
N TYR A 178 -2.78 12.87 26.49
CA TYR A 178 -4.07 13.54 26.26
C TYR A 178 -5.19 12.55 26.49
N GLN A 179 -6.15 12.92 27.31
CA GLN A 179 -7.42 12.25 27.44
C GLN A 179 -8.43 12.96 26.54
N MET A 180 -8.89 12.28 25.52
CA MET A 180 -9.68 12.86 24.43
C MET A 180 -10.97 12.10 24.25
N ARG A 181 -12.04 12.80 23.91
CA ARG A 181 -13.32 12.21 23.54
C ARG A 181 -13.72 12.72 22.16
N PRO A 182 -13.64 11.86 21.11
CA PRO A 182 -14.02 12.25 19.76
C PRO A 182 -15.54 12.42 19.64
N ILE A 183 -15.97 13.46 18.95
CA ILE A 183 -17.35 13.82 18.67
C ILE A 183 -17.50 14.01 17.17
N VAL A 184 -18.54 13.42 16.58
CA VAL A 184 -18.84 13.52 15.15
C VAL A 184 -20.26 14.04 14.98
N LEU A 185 -20.44 15.20 14.39
CA LEU A 185 -21.73 15.63 13.86
C LEU A 185 -21.92 15.01 12.50
N VAL A 186 -22.85 14.07 12.41
CA VAL A 186 -23.06 13.26 11.21
C VAL A 186 -23.58 14.12 10.05
N VAL A 187 -22.94 13.98 8.89
CA VAL A 187 -23.38 14.53 7.61
C VAL A 187 -23.65 13.37 6.67
N PRO A 188 -24.87 13.21 6.12
CA PRO A 188 -25.17 12.15 5.17
C PRO A 188 -24.24 12.18 3.95
N ARG A 189 -23.86 11.02 3.44
CA ARG A 189 -23.02 10.96 2.23
C ARG A 189 -23.75 11.57 1.03
N GLY A 190 -23.02 12.36 0.23
CA GLY A 190 -23.58 13.05 -0.91
C GLY A 190 -24.33 14.34 -0.58
N SER A 191 -24.26 14.81 0.67
CA SER A 191 -24.83 16.11 1.04
C SER A 191 -24.20 17.25 0.26
N ALA A 192 -25.01 18.26 -0.07
CA ALA A 192 -24.55 19.49 -0.72
C ALA A 192 -23.53 20.23 0.17
N HIS A 193 -22.64 20.99 -0.43
CA HIS A 193 -21.60 21.76 0.30
C HIS A 193 -22.21 22.71 1.34
N SER A 194 -23.34 23.35 1.01
CA SER A 194 -24.10 24.19 1.94
C SER A 194 -24.57 23.48 3.22
N ALA A 195 -24.90 22.19 3.12
CA ALA A 195 -25.27 21.39 4.28
C ALA A 195 -24.06 21.10 5.19
N ILE A 196 -22.88 20.90 4.61
CA ILE A 196 -21.62 20.72 5.34
C ILE A 196 -21.27 22.04 6.07
N GLU A 197 -21.36 23.17 5.36
CA GLU A 197 -21.10 24.50 5.97
C GLU A 197 -22.07 24.82 7.12
N ALA A 198 -23.35 24.50 6.95
CA ALA A 198 -24.35 24.67 8.01
C ALA A 198 -23.99 23.81 9.24
N ARG A 199 -23.49 22.59 9.02
CA ARG A 199 -23.07 21.70 10.09
C ARG A 199 -21.78 22.18 10.79
N VAL A 200 -20.84 22.78 10.06
CA VAL A 200 -19.66 23.43 10.63
C VAL A 200 -20.05 24.62 11.52
N LYS A 201 -20.98 25.47 11.05
CA LYS A 201 -21.48 26.60 11.86
C LYS A 201 -22.19 26.12 13.13
N GLU A 202 -22.99 25.06 13.04
CA GLU A 202 -23.61 24.42 14.20
C GLU A 202 -22.56 23.91 15.19
N ALA A 203 -21.53 23.19 14.68
CA ALA A 203 -20.43 22.68 15.49
C ALA A 203 -19.70 23.81 16.24
N GLU A 204 -19.43 24.93 15.58
CA GLU A 204 -18.76 26.08 16.19
C GLU A 204 -19.65 26.75 17.26
N ALA A 205 -20.97 26.84 17.02
CA ALA A 205 -21.92 27.36 18.03
C ALA A 205 -22.02 26.43 19.26
N LEU A 206 -21.93 25.11 19.04
CA LEU A 206 -21.94 24.11 20.13
C LEU A 206 -20.65 24.13 20.92
N ARG A 207 -19.52 24.35 20.25
CA ARG A 207 -18.20 24.45 20.86
C ARG A 207 -18.16 25.47 21.99
N SER A 208 -18.79 26.63 21.82
CA SER A 208 -18.81 27.71 22.83
C SER A 208 -19.66 27.38 24.07
N ARG A 209 -20.55 26.39 24.01
CA ARG A 209 -21.45 26.00 25.09
C ARG A 209 -20.88 24.97 26.03
N VAL A 210 -19.87 24.21 25.57
CA VAL A 210 -19.29 23.12 26.35
C VAL A 210 -18.05 23.59 27.08
N GLN A 211 -18.06 23.47 28.38
CA GLN A 211 -16.98 23.88 29.26
C GLN A 211 -16.29 22.70 29.96
N THR A 212 -16.97 21.53 29.98
CA THR A 212 -16.44 20.34 30.65
C THR A 212 -16.69 19.09 29.77
N CYS A 213 -15.90 18.05 29.97
CA CYS A 213 -16.08 16.77 29.27
C CYS A 213 -17.37 16.05 29.65
N ASP A 214 -17.84 16.23 30.87
CA ASP A 214 -19.10 15.63 31.29
C ASP A 214 -20.29 16.32 30.62
N GLU A 215 -20.26 17.64 30.51
CA GLU A 215 -21.22 18.40 29.68
C GLU A 215 -21.18 17.96 28.22
N ALA A 216 -19.99 17.82 27.62
CA ALA A 216 -19.86 17.30 26.27
C ALA A 216 -20.54 15.93 26.13
N ASN A 217 -20.28 15.02 27.08
CA ASN A 217 -20.85 13.69 27.06
C ASN A 217 -22.37 13.71 27.17
N ALA A 218 -22.91 14.45 28.13
CA ALA A 218 -24.36 14.56 28.35
C ALA A 218 -25.05 15.19 27.14
N PHE A 219 -24.47 16.26 26.62
CA PHE A 219 -25.05 17.03 25.52
C PHE A 219 -25.04 16.26 24.19
N PHE A 220 -23.89 15.77 23.73
CA PHE A 220 -23.82 15.08 22.45
C PHE A 220 -24.43 13.69 22.47
N LYS A 221 -24.50 13.03 23.61
CA LYS A 221 -25.20 11.75 23.75
C LYS A 221 -26.71 11.86 23.56
N SER A 222 -27.29 13.01 23.86
CA SER A 222 -28.72 13.31 23.67
C SER A 222 -29.07 13.78 22.26
N MET A 223 -28.08 14.14 21.41
CA MET A 223 -28.32 14.62 20.06
C MET A 223 -28.51 13.48 19.06
N GLN A 224 -29.60 13.52 18.26
CA GLN A 224 -29.90 12.47 17.26
C GLN A 224 -28.87 12.41 16.12
N ASN A 225 -28.26 13.52 15.76
CA ASN A 225 -27.34 13.64 14.62
C ASN A 225 -25.87 13.81 15.05
N ALA A 226 -25.53 13.40 16.26
CA ALA A 226 -24.19 13.40 16.79
C ALA A 226 -23.82 12.01 17.31
N ALA A 227 -22.56 11.66 17.15
CA ALA A 227 -21.96 10.49 17.76
C ALA A 227 -20.83 10.93 18.68
N ILE A 228 -20.89 10.57 19.94
CA ILE A 228 -19.79 10.75 20.88
C ILE A 228 -19.17 9.40 21.20
N ARG A 229 -17.85 9.32 21.11
CA ARG A 229 -17.11 8.08 21.36
C ARG A 229 -16.62 8.01 22.80
N GLU A 230 -16.18 6.83 23.20
CA GLU A 230 -15.51 6.66 24.49
C GLU A 230 -14.23 7.49 24.59
N THR A 231 -13.86 7.82 25.83
CA THR A 231 -12.62 8.54 26.07
C THR A 231 -11.43 7.67 25.70
N VAL A 232 -10.53 8.23 24.91
CA VAL A 232 -9.27 7.59 24.51
C VAL A 232 -8.11 8.38 25.11
N THR A 233 -7.12 7.65 25.61
CA THR A 233 -5.86 8.24 26.10
C THR A 233 -4.78 7.96 25.07
N LYS A 234 -4.08 9.02 24.63
CA LYS A 234 -2.96 8.92 23.68
C LYS A 234 -1.82 9.85 24.09
N THR A 235 -0.59 9.41 23.79
CA THR A 235 0.58 10.26 23.99
C THR A 235 0.80 11.19 22.79
N SER A 236 1.57 12.25 22.99
CA SER A 236 1.98 13.16 21.91
C SER A 236 2.61 12.42 20.72
N ALA A 237 3.26 11.29 20.97
CA ALA A 237 3.87 10.44 19.95
C ALA A 237 2.85 9.72 19.04
N ASP A 238 1.63 9.48 19.54
CA ASP A 238 0.58 8.74 18.84
C ASP A 238 -0.46 9.62 18.17
N ILE A 239 -0.29 10.95 18.29
CA ILE A 239 -1.18 11.96 17.73
C ILE A 239 -0.49 12.64 16.55
N PRO A 240 -1.16 12.80 15.39
CA PRO A 240 -0.63 13.59 14.27
C PRO A 240 -0.26 15.01 14.73
N ALA A 241 0.83 15.56 14.17
CA ALA A 241 1.35 16.86 14.57
C ALA A 241 0.28 17.98 14.50
N VAL A 242 -0.53 17.99 13.44
CA VAL A 242 -1.61 18.97 13.25
C VAL A 242 -2.64 18.91 14.39
N LEU A 243 -3.10 17.70 14.75
CA LEU A 243 -4.06 17.53 15.84
C LEU A 243 -3.42 17.89 17.19
N ARG A 244 -2.15 17.55 17.39
CA ARG A 244 -1.40 17.91 18.60
C ARG A 244 -1.34 19.44 18.81
N GLU A 245 -1.01 20.20 17.76
CA GLU A 245 -1.00 21.66 17.82
C GLU A 245 -2.37 22.25 18.20
N VAL A 246 -3.44 21.65 17.70
CA VAL A 246 -4.82 22.06 18.05
C VAL A 246 -5.11 21.74 19.52
N LEU A 247 -4.75 20.54 19.99
CA LEU A 247 -4.95 20.12 21.38
C LEU A 247 -4.13 20.98 22.36
N ASP A 248 -2.91 21.36 22.00
CA ASP A 248 -2.05 22.22 22.84
C ASP A 248 -2.65 23.62 23.04
N LYS A 249 -3.37 24.13 22.05
CA LYS A 249 -4.09 25.41 22.10
C LYS A 249 -5.48 25.29 22.73
N THR A 250 -5.99 24.07 22.94
CA THR A 250 -7.32 23.84 23.49
C THR A 250 -7.23 23.77 25.02
N THR A 251 -8.12 24.49 25.71
CA THR A 251 -8.25 24.43 27.16
C THR A 251 -8.87 23.11 27.59
N ILE A 252 -8.38 22.51 28.67
CA ILE A 252 -8.95 21.25 29.22
C ILE A 252 -10.44 21.49 29.55
N GLY A 253 -11.28 20.53 29.19
CA GLY A 253 -12.74 20.62 29.29
C GLY A 253 -13.42 21.10 28.00
N HIS A 254 -12.72 21.79 27.12
CA HIS A 254 -13.28 22.42 25.92
C HIS A 254 -13.13 21.55 24.68
N LEU A 255 -13.86 21.95 23.63
CA LEU A 255 -13.83 21.31 22.31
C LEU A 255 -12.80 21.96 21.39
N THR A 256 -12.15 21.15 20.56
CA THR A 256 -11.33 21.65 19.44
C THR A 256 -12.20 22.36 18.40
N ALA A 257 -11.58 23.13 17.50
CA ALA A 257 -12.25 23.62 16.31
C ALA A 257 -12.80 22.45 15.46
N PRO A 258 -13.96 22.63 14.80
CA PRO A 258 -14.55 21.62 13.95
C PRO A 258 -13.71 21.36 12.70
N GLU A 259 -13.55 20.09 12.33
CA GLU A 259 -12.85 19.62 11.13
C GLU A 259 -13.80 18.81 10.25
N VAL A 260 -13.80 19.08 8.94
CA VAL A 260 -14.62 18.32 7.98
C VAL A 260 -13.88 17.05 7.60
N THR A 261 -14.51 15.90 7.86
CA THR A 261 -13.98 14.57 7.55
C THR A 261 -14.94 13.79 6.64
N LYS A 262 -14.54 12.58 6.27
CA LYS A 262 -15.43 11.67 5.53
C LYS A 262 -16.64 11.17 6.35
N GLN A 263 -16.59 11.31 7.68
CA GLN A 263 -17.63 10.84 8.60
C GLN A 263 -18.63 11.96 8.96
N GLY A 264 -18.26 13.21 8.70
CA GLY A 264 -19.02 14.38 9.05
C GLY A 264 -18.13 15.50 9.54
N VAL A 265 -18.63 16.33 10.48
CA VAL A 265 -17.87 17.39 11.14
C VAL A 265 -17.39 16.85 12.48
N GLU A 266 -16.09 16.74 12.65
CA GLU A 266 -15.45 16.17 13.84
C GLU A 266 -14.93 17.26 14.76
N MET A 267 -15.07 17.05 16.07
CA MET A 267 -14.46 17.81 17.16
C MET A 267 -13.92 16.83 18.19
N VAL A 268 -12.99 17.30 19.01
CA VAL A 268 -12.45 16.52 20.12
C VAL A 268 -12.65 17.30 21.42
N ALA A 269 -13.27 16.68 22.42
CA ALA A 269 -13.27 17.20 23.76
C ALA A 269 -11.95 16.83 24.45
N LEU A 270 -11.17 17.82 24.88
CA LEU A 270 -9.93 17.61 25.62
C LEU A 270 -10.25 17.45 27.10
N CYS A 271 -10.34 16.21 27.56
CA CYS A 271 -10.73 15.89 28.93
C CYS A 271 -9.58 15.98 29.95
N GLY A 272 -8.36 15.84 29.47
CA GLY A 272 -7.17 15.93 30.32
C GLY A 272 -5.90 16.02 29.51
N ARG A 273 -4.89 16.65 30.11
CA ARG A 273 -3.52 16.74 29.58
C ARG A 273 -2.54 16.63 30.72
N LYS A 274 -1.66 15.65 30.69
CA LYS A 274 -0.62 15.44 31.69
C LYS A 274 0.75 15.37 31.02
N PRO A 275 1.79 16.01 31.56
CA PRO A 275 3.14 15.85 31.03
C PRO A 275 3.61 14.39 31.21
N THR A 276 4.33 13.89 30.22
CA THR A 276 4.94 12.55 30.26
C THR A 276 6.30 12.56 29.59
N THR A 277 7.20 11.74 30.07
CA THR A 277 8.54 11.54 29.49
C THR A 277 8.70 10.15 28.86
N ILE A 278 7.65 9.33 28.93
CA ILE A 278 7.73 7.92 28.53
C ILE A 278 7.81 7.80 27.01
N ASP A 279 6.88 8.42 26.28
CA ASP A 279 6.83 8.39 24.82
C ASP A 279 6.75 9.80 24.24
N THR A 280 7.91 10.31 23.80
CA THR A 280 7.97 11.58 23.07
C THR A 280 7.97 11.34 21.56
N PRO A 281 7.51 12.29 20.74
CA PRO A 281 7.56 12.19 19.29
C PRO A 281 8.97 11.89 18.76
N ILE A 282 9.99 12.53 19.36
CA ILE A 282 11.39 12.30 18.98
C ILE A 282 11.86 10.89 19.32
N LYS A 283 11.47 10.33 20.47
CA LYS A 283 11.78 8.94 20.82
C LYS A 283 11.16 7.97 19.85
N LYS A 284 9.92 8.22 19.43
CA LYS A 284 9.21 7.39 18.43
C LYS A 284 9.92 7.46 17.07
N GLU A 285 10.22 8.65 16.58
CA GLU A 285 10.97 8.85 15.32
C GLU A 285 12.31 8.12 15.34
N ILE A 286 13.08 8.28 16.40
CA ILE A 286 14.37 7.62 16.56
C ILE A 286 14.21 6.08 16.59
N ARG A 287 13.21 5.58 17.33
CA ARG A 287 12.93 4.14 17.42
C ARG A 287 12.56 3.58 16.05
N GLU A 288 11.69 4.28 15.30
CA GLU A 288 11.29 3.87 13.95
C GLU A 288 12.48 3.89 12.98
N LYS A 289 13.33 4.92 13.04
CA LYS A 289 14.53 5.03 12.24
C LYS A 289 15.52 3.90 12.55
N MET A 290 15.82 3.65 13.81
CA MET A 290 16.72 2.58 14.23
C MET A 290 16.19 1.20 13.84
N TYR A 291 14.86 0.99 13.95
CA TYR A 291 14.22 -0.23 13.47
C TYR A 291 14.39 -0.40 11.97
N ALA A 292 14.15 0.66 11.19
CA ALA A 292 14.30 0.62 9.73
C ALA A 292 15.75 0.31 9.31
N GLU A 293 16.74 0.92 9.95
CA GLU A 293 18.15 0.67 9.71
C GLU A 293 18.54 -0.78 10.04
N LYS A 294 18.12 -1.30 11.20
CA LYS A 294 18.32 -2.71 11.58
C LYS A 294 17.67 -3.66 10.59
N TYR A 295 16.41 -3.35 10.16
CA TYR A 295 15.70 -4.14 9.20
C TYR A 295 16.40 -4.16 7.84
N GLU A 296 16.80 -3.01 7.33
CA GLU A 296 17.50 -2.90 6.05
C GLU A 296 18.83 -3.68 6.06
N ALA A 297 19.63 -3.52 7.10
CA ALA A 297 20.89 -4.24 7.27
C ALA A 297 20.69 -5.77 7.30
N LYS A 298 19.71 -6.26 8.07
CA LYS A 298 19.38 -7.69 8.15
C LYS A 298 18.80 -8.21 6.83
N SER A 299 17.89 -7.47 6.22
CA SER A 299 17.27 -7.79 4.94
C SER A 299 18.33 -7.92 3.83
N LYS A 300 19.23 -6.95 3.74
CA LYS A 300 20.30 -6.93 2.74
C LYS A 300 21.30 -8.09 2.94
N SER A 301 21.75 -8.28 4.16
CA SER A 301 22.70 -9.38 4.49
C SER A 301 22.09 -10.74 4.18
N TYR A 302 20.84 -10.97 4.59
CA TYR A 302 20.15 -12.21 4.35
C TYR A 302 19.87 -12.47 2.86
N LEU A 303 19.46 -11.41 2.11
CA LEU A 303 19.28 -11.55 0.67
C LEU A 303 20.58 -11.93 -0.05
N GLN A 304 21.71 -11.33 0.34
CA GLN A 304 23.00 -11.69 -0.22
C GLN A 304 23.38 -13.16 0.08
N GLU A 305 23.11 -13.65 1.29
CA GLU A 305 23.32 -15.03 1.68
C GLU A 305 22.50 -15.99 0.79
N VAL A 306 21.19 -15.76 0.68
CA VAL A 306 20.28 -16.63 -0.09
C VAL A 306 20.58 -16.56 -1.58
N ARG A 307 20.96 -15.38 -2.07
CA ARG A 307 21.34 -15.21 -3.48
C ARG A 307 22.63 -15.98 -3.83
N LYS A 308 23.63 -15.97 -2.95
CA LYS A 308 24.85 -16.76 -3.13
C LYS A 308 24.60 -18.28 -3.16
N ALA A 309 23.58 -18.75 -2.45
CA ALA A 309 23.17 -20.15 -2.42
C ALA A 309 22.25 -20.52 -3.60
N ALA A 310 21.79 -19.56 -4.40
CA ALA A 310 20.91 -19.80 -5.52
C ALA A 310 21.71 -20.22 -6.77
N MET A 311 21.14 -21.18 -7.53
CA MET A 311 21.65 -21.52 -8.86
C MET A 311 21.13 -20.52 -9.88
N ILE A 312 22.00 -19.71 -10.46
CA ILE A 312 21.68 -18.65 -11.43
C ILE A 312 22.45 -18.94 -12.71
N GLU A 313 21.74 -19.15 -13.80
CA GLU A 313 22.30 -19.46 -15.12
C GLU A 313 21.83 -18.41 -16.13
N TYR A 314 22.76 -17.63 -16.69
CA TYR A 314 22.48 -16.68 -17.78
C TYR A 314 22.47 -17.42 -19.12
N ARG A 315 21.55 -17.07 -20.02
CA ARG A 315 21.37 -17.70 -21.34
C ARG A 315 21.45 -16.67 -22.47
#